data_fb3cc598d5d0532bb2316ba2073695cb
#
_entry.id   fb3cc598d5d0532bb2316ba2073695cb
#
_cell.length_a   1.000
_cell.length_b   1.000
_cell.length_c   1.000
_cell.angle_alpha   90.00
_cell.angle_beta   90.00
_cell.angle_gamma   90.00
#
_symmetry.space_group_name_H-M   'P 1'
#
loop_
_entity.id
_entity.type
_entity.pdbx_description
1 polymer ?
#
loop_
_entity_poly.entity_id
_entity_poly.type
_entity_poly.pdbx_seq_one_letter_code
_entity_poly.pdbx_strand_id
1 'polypeptide(L)'
;LTAGKNLGGAFSQPAAVLCDTDCLKSLPADVFADGAAEAIKTGVLCDETLFALFEDGTLTADPGEVIARCIAYKAGVVERDEKELGERKLLNLGHTVGHAIEKCSGFTIPHGHAVAAGLAIMARAAEALGWTEEPLAERIAACLERNGLPTGTDYTAEALAQAALSDKKRAGDTITVVVP
;
A
#
# COMPACT_ATOMS: atom_id res chain seq x y z
N LEU A 1 -8.82 -18.18 -2.10
CA LEU A 1 -9.89 -18.79 -2.90
C LEU A 1 -9.68 -18.45 -4.37
N THR A 2 -9.79 -19.42 -5.26
CA THR A 2 -9.60 -19.26 -6.72
C THR A 2 -10.60 -18.29 -7.37
N ALA A 3 -11.69 -17.93 -6.67
CA ALA A 3 -12.75 -17.05 -7.18
C ALA A 3 -12.50 -15.54 -6.93
N GLY A 4 -11.49 -15.18 -6.14
CA GLY A 4 -11.14 -13.79 -5.83
C GLY A 4 -10.58 -13.60 -4.44
N LYS A 5 -10.10 -12.38 -4.17
CA LYS A 5 -9.51 -11.95 -2.89
C LYS A 5 -10.62 -11.53 -1.91
N ASN A 6 -10.45 -11.79 -0.63
CA ASN A 6 -11.34 -11.36 0.46
C ASN A 6 -12.80 -11.88 0.38
N LEU A 7 -13.05 -13.01 -0.26
CA LEU A 7 -14.39 -13.60 -0.39
C LEU A 7 -14.80 -14.52 0.75
N GLY A 8 -13.91 -14.80 1.71
CA GLY A 8 -14.19 -15.61 2.87
C GLY A 8 -13.74 -14.89 4.14
N GLY A 9 -14.63 -14.69 5.09
CA GLY A 9 -14.32 -14.02 6.35
C GLY A 9 -15.54 -13.78 7.22
N ALA A 10 -15.33 -13.25 8.42
CA ALA A 10 -16.34 -12.78 9.32
C ALA A 10 -16.02 -11.34 9.75
N PHE A 11 -17.05 -10.54 9.96
CA PHE A 11 -16.90 -9.19 10.53
C PHE A 11 -16.69 -9.32 12.05
N SER A 12 -15.44 -9.60 12.43
CA SER A 12 -15.04 -9.72 13.84
C SER A 12 -13.65 -9.15 14.01
N GLN A 13 -13.49 -8.28 15.00
CA GLN A 13 -12.17 -7.78 15.38
C GLN A 13 -11.43 -8.82 16.24
N PRO A 14 -10.10 -8.95 16.10
CA PRO A 14 -9.33 -9.86 16.94
C PRO A 14 -9.28 -9.34 18.38
N ALA A 15 -9.30 -10.26 19.34
CA ALA A 15 -9.12 -9.93 20.76
C ALA A 15 -7.67 -9.49 21.08
N ALA A 16 -6.70 -9.99 20.31
CA ALA A 16 -5.30 -9.62 20.39
C ALA A 16 -4.59 -9.90 19.07
N VAL A 17 -3.53 -9.15 18.78
CA VAL A 17 -2.62 -9.40 17.66
C VAL A 17 -1.21 -9.51 18.22
N LEU A 18 -0.55 -10.65 17.97
CA LEU A 18 0.84 -10.89 18.36
C LEU A 18 1.74 -10.79 17.16
N CYS A 19 2.77 -9.94 17.24
CA CYS A 19 3.75 -9.72 16.19
C CYS A 19 5.13 -10.14 16.70
N ASP A 20 5.57 -11.33 16.33
CA ASP A 20 6.91 -11.83 16.66
C ASP A 20 7.88 -11.40 15.56
N THR A 21 8.75 -10.43 15.87
CA THR A 21 9.73 -9.89 14.92
C THR A 21 10.83 -10.87 14.56
N ASP A 22 11.05 -11.93 15.34
CA ASP A 22 12.01 -12.97 15.00
C ASP A 22 11.61 -13.74 13.74
N CYS A 23 10.32 -13.78 13.41
CA CYS A 23 9.84 -14.37 12.16
C CYS A 23 10.38 -13.66 10.92
N LEU A 24 10.75 -12.38 11.01
CA LEU A 24 11.31 -11.62 9.88
C LEU A 24 12.71 -12.08 9.50
N LYS A 25 13.47 -12.67 10.43
CA LYS A 25 14.86 -13.10 10.21
C LYS A 25 15.01 -14.22 9.19
N SER A 26 13.94 -14.97 8.94
CA SER A 26 13.92 -16.09 7.99
C SER A 26 13.26 -15.73 6.65
N LEU A 27 12.81 -14.50 6.46
CA LEU A 27 12.17 -14.08 5.22
C LEU A 27 13.20 -13.91 4.10
N PRO A 28 12.90 -14.37 2.88
CA PRO A 28 13.61 -13.94 1.68
C PRO A 28 13.54 -12.41 1.52
N ALA A 29 14.57 -11.83 0.90
CA ALA A 29 14.67 -10.38 0.77
C ALA A 29 13.50 -9.74 0.00
N ASP A 30 13.01 -10.41 -1.03
CA ASP A 30 11.85 -10.00 -1.82
C ASP A 30 10.54 -10.00 -1.02
N VAL A 31 10.37 -10.99 -0.13
CA VAL A 31 9.20 -11.06 0.76
C VAL A 31 9.27 -10.00 1.86
N PHE A 32 10.49 -9.71 2.36
CA PHE A 32 10.69 -8.61 3.29
C PHE A 32 10.38 -7.26 2.63
N ALA A 33 10.87 -7.02 1.40
CA ALA A 33 10.56 -5.83 0.62
C ALA A 33 9.05 -5.68 0.37
N ASP A 34 8.36 -6.78 0.08
CA ASP A 34 6.90 -6.78 -0.08
C ASP A 34 6.19 -6.25 1.17
N GLY A 35 6.61 -6.69 2.36
CA GLY A 35 6.12 -6.15 3.64
C GLY A 35 6.51 -4.68 3.87
N ALA A 36 7.73 -4.28 3.49
CA ALA A 36 8.22 -2.92 3.65
C ALA A 36 7.41 -1.90 2.83
N ALA A 37 6.82 -2.29 1.70
CA ALA A 37 5.96 -1.43 0.88
C ALA A 37 4.79 -0.82 1.68
N GLU A 38 4.16 -1.60 2.55
CA GLU A 38 3.07 -1.13 3.43
C GLU A 38 3.57 -0.18 4.52
N ALA A 39 4.78 -0.39 5.03
CA ALA A 39 5.39 0.51 6.01
C ALA A 39 5.77 1.85 5.36
N ILE A 40 6.37 1.82 4.17
CA ILE A 40 6.67 3.02 3.37
C ILE A 40 5.38 3.79 3.07
N LYS A 41 4.33 3.12 2.62
CA LYS A 41 3.01 3.74 2.41
C LYS A 41 2.48 4.41 3.68
N THR A 42 2.63 3.76 4.83
CA THR A 42 2.21 4.34 6.12
C THR A 42 3.02 5.60 6.44
N GLY A 43 4.33 5.58 6.17
CA GLY A 43 5.18 6.75 6.30
C GLY A 43 4.70 7.92 5.43
N VAL A 44 4.39 7.67 4.17
CA VAL A 44 3.82 8.68 3.24
C VAL A 44 2.49 9.24 3.75
N LEU A 45 1.65 8.41 4.35
CA LEU A 45 0.32 8.83 4.83
C LEU A 45 0.36 9.72 6.07
N CYS A 46 1.28 9.47 7.01
CA CYS A 46 1.12 10.09 8.34
C CYS A 46 2.40 10.22 9.18
N ASP A 47 3.52 9.67 8.77
CA ASP A 47 4.73 9.64 9.62
C ASP A 47 6.01 9.82 8.79
N GLU A 48 6.40 11.08 8.59
CA GLU A 48 7.63 11.40 7.85
C GLU A 48 8.88 10.77 8.47
N THR A 49 8.92 10.63 9.79
CA THR A 49 10.03 9.95 10.47
C THR A 49 10.08 8.48 10.10
N LEU A 50 8.93 7.81 10.01
CA LEU A 50 8.84 6.44 9.54
C LEU A 50 9.27 6.32 8.07
N PHE A 51 8.85 7.25 7.22
CA PHE A 51 9.26 7.29 5.81
C PHE A 51 10.77 7.43 5.68
N ALA A 52 11.38 8.35 6.44
CA ALA A 52 12.83 8.60 6.43
C ALA A 52 13.66 7.35 6.78
N LEU A 53 13.14 6.42 7.60
CA LEU A 53 13.84 5.18 7.92
C LEU A 53 14.06 4.26 6.69
N PHE A 54 13.31 4.47 5.63
CA PHE A 54 13.40 3.69 4.38
C PHE A 54 14.11 4.43 3.25
N GLU A 55 14.35 5.75 3.38
CA GLU A 55 14.87 6.56 2.27
C GLU A 55 16.27 6.13 1.81
N ASP A 56 17.10 5.58 2.70
CA ASP A 56 18.45 5.12 2.37
C ASP A 56 18.48 3.69 1.80
N GLY A 57 17.34 3.02 1.68
CA GLY A 57 17.25 1.64 1.20
C GLY A 57 17.72 0.58 2.21
N THR A 58 18.07 1.01 3.40
CA THR A 58 18.45 0.13 4.51
C THR A 58 17.57 0.50 5.69
N LEU A 59 16.73 -0.44 6.12
CA LEU A 59 16.01 -0.23 7.37
C LEU A 59 17.02 -0.19 8.53
N THR A 60 17.29 1.01 9.02
CA THR A 60 18.25 1.24 10.12
C THR A 60 17.61 1.10 11.49
N ALA A 61 16.29 1.09 11.55
CA ALA A 61 15.53 0.95 12.78
C ALA A 61 15.27 -0.52 13.13
N ASP A 62 14.98 -0.76 14.40
CA ASP A 62 14.43 -2.04 14.83
C ASP A 62 13.10 -2.30 14.12
N PRO A 63 12.92 -3.45 13.42
CA PRO A 63 11.65 -3.81 12.80
C PRO A 63 10.45 -3.75 13.75
N GLY A 64 10.66 -4.01 15.04
CA GLY A 64 9.63 -3.90 16.07
C GLY A 64 9.10 -2.48 16.20
N GLU A 65 9.96 -1.47 16.14
CA GLU A 65 9.54 -0.06 16.17
C GLU A 65 8.71 0.31 14.93
N VAL A 66 9.15 -0.11 13.74
CA VAL A 66 8.43 0.11 12.48
C VAL A 66 7.04 -0.51 12.53
N ILE A 67 6.96 -1.77 12.95
CA ILE A 67 5.69 -2.51 13.09
C ILE A 67 4.78 -1.80 14.10
N ALA A 68 5.31 -1.40 15.25
CA ALA A 68 4.54 -0.72 16.29
C ALA A 68 3.93 0.60 15.78
N ARG A 69 4.69 1.41 15.02
CA ARG A 69 4.20 2.65 14.40
C ARG A 69 3.08 2.38 13.39
N CYS A 70 3.29 1.41 12.49
CA CYS A 70 2.29 1.02 11.50
C CYS A 70 0.99 0.51 12.16
N ILE A 71 1.10 -0.31 13.21
CA ILE A 71 -0.04 -0.82 13.97
C ILE A 71 -0.76 0.31 14.68
N ALA A 72 -0.04 1.20 15.37
CA ALA A 72 -0.64 2.32 16.09
C ALA A 72 -1.45 3.23 15.16
N TYR A 73 -0.90 3.57 13.99
CA TYR A 73 -1.64 4.35 12.99
C TYR A 73 -2.89 3.63 12.51
N LYS A 74 -2.74 2.38 12.05
CA LYS A 74 -3.86 1.60 11.53
C LYS A 74 -4.94 1.36 12.58
N ALA A 75 -4.56 1.05 13.83
CA ALA A 75 -5.50 0.85 14.92
C ALA A 75 -6.32 2.12 15.17
N GLY A 76 -5.67 3.28 15.29
CA GLY A 76 -6.35 4.56 15.49
C GLY A 76 -7.32 4.90 14.35
N VAL A 77 -6.94 4.65 13.10
CA VAL A 77 -7.83 4.84 11.94
C VAL A 77 -9.04 3.89 12.01
N VAL A 78 -8.82 2.61 12.34
CA VAL A 78 -9.90 1.62 12.44
C VAL A 78 -10.84 1.93 13.61
N GLU A 79 -10.33 2.39 14.74
CA GLU A 79 -11.15 2.81 15.88
C GLU A 79 -12.07 3.98 15.54
N ARG A 80 -11.59 4.93 14.73
CA ARG A 80 -12.40 6.09 14.31
C ARG A 80 -13.34 5.79 13.14
N ASP A 81 -13.01 4.82 12.31
CA ASP A 81 -13.80 4.47 11.10
C ASP A 81 -13.77 2.96 10.83
N GLU A 82 -14.41 2.18 11.70
CA GLU A 82 -14.46 0.72 11.57
C GLU A 82 -15.07 0.26 10.24
N LYS A 83 -16.06 1.00 9.73
CA LYS A 83 -16.86 0.62 8.53
C LYS A 83 -16.32 1.17 7.21
N GLU A 84 -15.17 1.87 7.23
CA GLU A 84 -14.54 2.44 6.02
C GLU A 84 -15.46 3.44 5.25
N LEU A 85 -16.16 4.28 5.98
CA LEU A 85 -17.02 5.29 5.39
C LEU A 85 -16.28 6.61 5.07
N GLY A 86 -15.17 6.87 5.77
CA GLY A 86 -14.40 8.12 5.70
C GLY A 86 -12.89 7.90 5.72
N GLU A 87 -12.26 8.23 6.86
CA GLU A 87 -10.80 8.28 7.06
C GLU A 87 -10.09 6.95 6.71
N ARG A 88 -10.71 5.82 7.00
CA ARG A 88 -10.10 4.50 6.71
C ARG A 88 -9.82 4.27 5.23
N LYS A 89 -10.48 5.00 4.33
CA LYS A 89 -10.17 4.96 2.88
C LYS A 89 -8.74 5.41 2.58
N LEU A 90 -8.11 6.24 3.43
CA LEU A 90 -6.71 6.67 3.29
C LEU A 90 -5.76 5.48 3.27
N LEU A 91 -6.07 4.38 3.97
CA LEU A 91 -5.27 3.16 3.96
C LEU A 91 -5.17 2.53 2.56
N ASN A 92 -6.03 2.94 1.63
CA ASN A 92 -6.02 2.48 0.23
C ASN A 92 -5.11 3.33 -0.69
N LEU A 93 -4.22 4.18 -0.15
CA LEU A 93 -3.22 4.87 -0.96
C LEU A 93 -2.40 3.84 -1.76
N GLY A 94 -2.29 4.06 -3.08
CA GLY A 94 -1.65 3.13 -4.01
C GLY A 94 -2.46 1.87 -4.35
N HIS A 95 -3.46 1.49 -3.55
CA HIS A 95 -4.18 0.22 -3.69
C HIS A 95 -5.10 0.15 -4.91
N THR A 96 -5.67 1.26 -5.36
CA THR A 96 -6.55 1.24 -6.55
C THR A 96 -5.79 0.74 -7.79
N VAL A 97 -4.59 1.25 -8.00
CA VAL A 97 -3.70 0.81 -9.09
C VAL A 97 -3.05 -0.52 -8.74
N GLY A 98 -2.62 -0.71 -7.48
CA GLY A 98 -2.01 -1.96 -7.01
C GLY A 98 -2.91 -3.17 -7.23
N HIS A 99 -4.17 -3.13 -6.83
CA HIS A 99 -5.13 -4.21 -7.06
C HIS A 99 -5.39 -4.44 -8.57
N ALA A 100 -5.37 -3.39 -9.39
CA ALA A 100 -5.45 -3.53 -10.83
C ALA A 100 -4.24 -4.30 -11.40
N ILE A 101 -3.03 -4.00 -10.91
CA ILE A 101 -1.79 -4.73 -11.27
C ILE A 101 -1.88 -6.19 -10.83
N GLU A 102 -2.25 -6.46 -9.57
CA GLU A 102 -2.46 -7.84 -9.08
C GLU A 102 -3.40 -8.62 -10.00
N LYS A 103 -4.51 -8.01 -10.38
CA LYS A 103 -5.51 -8.64 -11.25
C LYS A 103 -4.99 -8.88 -12.66
N CYS A 104 -4.33 -7.90 -13.28
CA CYS A 104 -3.75 -8.02 -14.61
C CYS A 104 -2.67 -9.11 -14.65
N SER A 105 -1.91 -9.27 -13.56
CA SER A 105 -0.89 -10.32 -13.42
C SER A 105 -1.46 -11.71 -13.11
N GLY A 106 -2.78 -11.86 -12.96
CA GLY A 106 -3.37 -13.09 -12.46
C GLY A 106 -2.93 -13.43 -11.03
N PHE A 107 -2.64 -12.42 -10.21
CA PHE A 107 -2.16 -12.52 -8.83
C PHE A 107 -0.77 -13.18 -8.69
N THR A 108 0.07 -13.08 -9.71
CA THR A 108 1.47 -13.56 -9.68
C THR A 108 2.42 -12.49 -9.11
N ILE A 109 2.10 -11.21 -9.25
CA ILE A 109 2.84 -10.12 -8.60
C ILE A 109 2.43 -10.04 -7.12
N PRO A 110 3.39 -10.05 -6.17
CA PRO A 110 3.10 -9.91 -4.74
C PRO A 110 2.38 -8.60 -4.43
N HIS A 111 1.57 -8.62 -3.36
CA HIS A 111 0.72 -7.48 -3.01
C HIS A 111 1.49 -6.19 -2.76
N GLY A 112 2.52 -6.23 -1.91
CA GLY A 112 3.32 -5.05 -1.60
C GLY A 112 4.05 -4.49 -2.80
N HIS A 113 4.54 -5.35 -3.70
CA HIS A 113 5.13 -4.91 -4.97
C HIS A 113 4.10 -4.20 -5.86
N ALA A 114 2.89 -4.74 -5.95
CA ALA A 114 1.80 -4.10 -6.70
C ALA A 114 1.38 -2.76 -6.08
N VAL A 115 1.30 -2.69 -4.75
CA VAL A 115 0.97 -1.45 -4.00
C VAL A 115 2.09 -0.41 -4.16
N ALA A 116 3.36 -0.81 -4.12
CA ALA A 116 4.50 0.09 -4.34
C ALA A 116 4.45 0.74 -5.73
N ALA A 117 4.26 -0.07 -6.78
CA ALA A 117 4.08 0.45 -8.14
C ALA A 117 2.86 1.38 -8.22
N GLY A 118 1.75 1.00 -7.60
CA GLY A 118 0.54 1.81 -7.52
C GLY A 118 0.74 3.13 -6.80
N LEU A 119 1.49 3.14 -5.70
CA LEU A 119 1.84 4.34 -4.95
C LEU A 119 2.65 5.33 -5.80
N ALA A 120 3.71 4.86 -6.48
CA ALA A 120 4.53 5.69 -7.34
C ALA A 120 3.75 6.24 -8.55
N ILE A 121 2.88 5.43 -9.17
CA ILE A 121 2.03 5.87 -10.28
C ILE A 121 1.03 6.94 -9.80
N MET A 122 0.39 6.73 -8.65
CA MET A 122 -0.57 7.69 -8.10
C MET A 122 0.09 9.01 -7.69
N ALA A 123 1.29 8.96 -7.10
CA ALA A 123 2.03 10.16 -6.75
C ALA A 123 2.36 11.00 -7.99
N ARG A 124 2.88 10.38 -9.07
CA ARG A 124 3.14 11.09 -10.33
C ARG A 124 1.87 11.66 -10.97
N ALA A 125 0.77 10.89 -10.92
CA ALA A 125 -0.51 11.35 -11.47
C ALA A 125 -1.06 12.54 -10.67
N ALA A 126 -0.98 12.49 -9.34
CA ALA A 126 -1.44 13.56 -8.46
C ALA A 126 -0.66 14.87 -8.70
N GLU A 127 0.67 14.79 -8.84
CA GLU A 127 1.49 15.97 -9.20
C GLU A 127 1.14 16.52 -10.58
N ALA A 128 1.03 15.66 -11.59
CA ALA A 128 0.70 16.08 -12.95
C ALA A 128 -0.67 16.75 -13.04
N LEU A 129 -1.60 16.42 -12.16
CA LEU A 129 -2.95 16.98 -12.07
C LEU A 129 -3.04 18.17 -11.08
N GLY A 130 -1.96 18.49 -10.38
CA GLY A 130 -1.94 19.58 -9.39
C GLY A 130 -2.78 19.26 -8.14
N TRP A 131 -2.87 17.99 -7.75
CA TRP A 131 -3.63 17.53 -6.58
C TRP A 131 -2.78 17.43 -5.30
N THR A 132 -1.48 17.63 -5.41
CA THR A 132 -0.54 17.69 -4.29
C THR A 132 0.02 19.10 -4.13
N GLU A 133 0.23 19.53 -2.90
CA GLU A 133 0.82 20.85 -2.60
C GLU A 133 2.33 20.86 -2.81
N GLU A 134 2.98 19.72 -2.53
CA GLU A 134 4.43 19.55 -2.67
C GLU A 134 4.78 18.37 -3.59
N PRO A 135 5.89 18.46 -4.34
CA PRO A 135 6.32 17.37 -5.21
C PRO A 135 6.92 16.23 -4.38
N LEU A 136 6.20 15.11 -4.28
CA LEU A 136 6.59 13.91 -3.53
C LEU A 136 6.90 12.70 -4.42
N ALA A 137 6.52 12.72 -5.70
CA ALA A 137 6.58 11.55 -6.57
C ALA A 137 8.00 11.02 -6.76
N GLU A 138 8.97 11.91 -6.99
CA GLU A 138 10.38 11.54 -7.13
C GLU A 138 10.95 10.95 -5.85
N ARG A 139 10.64 11.55 -4.71
CA ARG A 139 11.09 11.12 -3.39
C ARG A 139 10.52 9.74 -3.05
N ILE A 140 9.23 9.53 -3.30
CA ILE A 140 8.56 8.24 -3.10
C ILE A 140 9.16 7.18 -4.02
N ALA A 141 9.34 7.48 -5.32
CA ALA A 141 9.91 6.54 -6.27
C ALA A 141 11.33 6.14 -5.88
N ALA A 142 12.19 7.09 -5.55
CA ALA A 142 13.55 6.81 -5.12
C ALA A 142 13.63 5.95 -3.84
N CYS A 143 12.75 6.20 -2.87
CA CYS A 143 12.64 5.38 -1.67
C CYS A 143 12.24 3.95 -2.01
N LEU A 144 11.22 3.75 -2.84
CA LEU A 144 10.77 2.41 -3.25
C LEU A 144 11.86 1.64 -3.98
N GLU A 145 12.54 2.26 -4.96
CA GLU A 145 13.62 1.62 -5.74
C GLU A 145 14.79 1.19 -4.84
N ARG A 146 15.19 2.04 -3.88
CA ARG A 146 16.26 1.70 -2.93
C ARG A 146 15.91 0.51 -2.03
N ASN A 147 14.62 0.27 -1.80
CA ASN A 147 14.12 -0.87 -1.04
C ASN A 147 13.77 -2.09 -1.93
N GLY A 148 14.20 -2.09 -3.21
CA GLY A 148 13.98 -3.21 -4.13
C GLY A 148 12.54 -3.34 -4.62
N LEU A 149 11.75 -2.25 -4.55
CA LEU A 149 10.35 -2.23 -4.92
C LEU A 149 10.15 -1.55 -6.29
N PRO A 150 9.18 -2.01 -7.10
CA PRO A 150 8.90 -1.42 -8.39
C PRO A 150 8.19 -0.07 -8.26
N THR A 151 8.45 0.84 -9.20
CA THR A 151 7.83 2.17 -9.30
C THR A 151 6.93 2.32 -10.55
N GLY A 152 6.69 1.23 -11.25
CA GLY A 152 5.88 1.18 -12.46
C GLY A 152 5.45 -0.24 -12.83
N THR A 153 4.82 -0.37 -13.98
CA THR A 153 4.33 -1.66 -14.50
C THR A 153 4.32 -1.64 -16.03
N ASP A 154 4.38 -2.81 -16.63
CA ASP A 154 4.27 -2.99 -18.09
C ASP A 154 2.82 -3.00 -18.60
N TYR A 155 1.84 -3.00 -17.70
CA TYR A 155 0.43 -2.95 -18.09
C TYR A 155 0.03 -1.56 -18.55
N THR A 156 -0.79 -1.49 -19.62
CA THR A 156 -1.26 -0.20 -20.13
C THR A 156 -2.26 0.47 -19.19
N ALA A 157 -2.38 1.79 -19.30
CA ALA A 157 -3.36 2.56 -18.50
C ALA A 157 -4.79 2.06 -18.70
N GLU A 158 -5.14 1.68 -19.93
CA GLU A 158 -6.46 1.14 -20.26
C GLU A 158 -6.72 -0.20 -19.58
N ALA A 159 -5.73 -1.11 -19.56
CA ALA A 159 -5.86 -2.40 -18.90
C ALA A 159 -6.04 -2.22 -17.39
N LEU A 160 -5.25 -1.34 -16.78
CA LEU A 160 -5.36 -1.01 -15.34
C LEU A 160 -6.71 -0.37 -15.02
N ALA A 161 -7.17 0.58 -15.83
CA ALA A 161 -8.47 1.23 -15.64
C ALA A 161 -9.62 0.20 -15.73
N GLN A 162 -9.60 -0.69 -16.72
CA GLN A 162 -10.59 -1.76 -16.84
C GLN A 162 -10.57 -2.71 -15.64
N ALA A 163 -9.38 -3.10 -15.17
CA ALA A 163 -9.23 -3.96 -14.01
C ALA A 163 -9.78 -3.30 -12.74
N ALA A 164 -9.48 -2.01 -12.51
CA ALA A 164 -9.98 -1.23 -11.38
C ALA A 164 -11.50 -1.07 -11.40
N LEU A 165 -12.09 -0.74 -12.56
CA LEU A 165 -13.53 -0.58 -12.72
C LEU A 165 -14.30 -1.88 -12.48
N SER A 166 -13.74 -3.02 -12.90
CA SER A 166 -14.41 -4.32 -12.73
C SER A 166 -14.46 -4.79 -11.28
N ASP A 167 -13.54 -4.34 -10.44
CA ASP A 167 -13.52 -4.64 -9.00
C ASP A 167 -14.60 -3.83 -8.24
N LYS A 168 -14.92 -2.64 -8.73
CA LYS A 168 -15.84 -1.68 -8.10
C LYS A 168 -17.27 -1.65 -8.65
N LYS A 169 -17.63 -2.47 -9.63
CA LYS A 169 -19.03 -2.58 -10.14
C LYS A 169 -20.09 -2.92 -9.07
N ARG A 170 -19.65 -3.18 -7.82
CA ARG A 170 -20.54 -3.42 -6.68
C ARG A 170 -20.85 -2.17 -5.84
N ALA A 171 -20.24 -1.01 -6.12
CA ALA A 171 -20.36 0.20 -5.28
C ALA A 171 -20.82 1.47 -6.02
N GLY A 172 -21.30 1.37 -7.27
CA GLY A 172 -21.74 2.52 -8.09
C GLY A 172 -20.72 2.94 -9.15
N ASP A 173 -21.00 4.05 -9.86
CA ASP A 173 -20.25 4.50 -11.05
C ASP A 173 -19.01 5.34 -10.74
N THR A 174 -18.65 5.52 -9.45
CA THR A 174 -17.50 6.35 -9.03
C THR A 174 -16.40 5.51 -8.39
N ILE A 175 -15.16 5.87 -8.69
CA ILE A 175 -13.98 5.33 -8.03
C ILE A 175 -13.39 6.42 -7.12
N THR A 176 -13.29 6.14 -5.83
CA THR A 176 -12.51 6.96 -4.92
C THR A 176 -11.04 6.59 -5.07
N VAL A 177 -10.21 7.57 -5.41
CA VAL A 177 -8.75 7.44 -5.39
C VAL A 177 -8.20 8.19 -4.20
N VAL A 178 -7.12 7.68 -3.62
CA VAL A 178 -6.37 8.33 -2.56
C VAL A 178 -5.06 8.80 -3.15
N VAL A 179 -4.70 10.04 -2.88
CA VAL A 179 -3.45 10.67 -3.32
C VAL A 179 -2.60 11.03 -2.10
N PRO A 180 -1.26 11.05 -2.25
CA PRO A 180 -0.36 11.45 -1.17
C PRO A 180 -0.46 12.93 -0.84
#